data_d22ba86036896147d1ac3ccf682bb85f
#
_entry.id   d22ba86036896147d1ac3ccf682bb85f
#
_cell.length_a   1.000
_cell.length_b   1.000
_cell.length_c   1.000
_cell.angle_alpha   90.00
_cell.angle_beta   90.00
_cell.angle_gamma   90.00
#
_symmetry.space_group_name_H-M   'P 1'
#
loop_
_entity.id
_entity.type
_entity.pdbx_description
1 polymer ?
#
loop_
_entity_poly.entity_id
_entity_poly.type
_entity_poly.pdbx_seq_one_letter_code
_entity_poly.pdbx_strand_id
1 'polypeptide(L)'
;MNPRDLKLPTISAVVATYNRADYLRISLACLAAQDYAGGWQIIVADDGSTDHTAEVISAARSDYSGLEIQHCWHEHRNYRRAFILNEGSRRAGGDIILFLDSDCIPAPNLLATYAAGFKPDSFYLGGVYYLSQPLSEAILQNRQSFSQQQFWAKAAQSQNLKKGSARRNFKRYWKSRFYITLKFRKPKIWGGNCAVNRDVFETINGYDENYAGYNKSDSDLRNRLIKGSYRAVPLQTKARTYHLYHQVQKWRTVPQIIDQREHPYFKYPDPEVVCKNGLRKL
;
A
#
# COMPACT_ATOMS: atom_id res chain seq x y z
N MET A 1 -11.07 33.09 -3.91
CA MET A 1 -10.42 32.23 -2.94
C MET A 1 -8.92 32.28 -3.17
N ASN A 2 -8.17 32.74 -2.19
CA ASN A 2 -6.71 32.90 -2.33
C ASN A 2 -6.09 31.50 -2.46
N PRO A 3 -5.18 31.22 -3.42
CA PRO A 3 -4.56 29.89 -3.59
C PRO A 3 -3.78 29.40 -2.36
N ARG A 4 -3.56 30.29 -1.36
CA ARG A 4 -2.84 29.99 -0.11
C ARG A 4 -3.70 29.37 0.99
N ASP A 5 -5.04 29.31 0.83
CA ASP A 5 -5.97 28.80 1.85
C ASP A 5 -6.44 27.35 1.61
N LEU A 6 -5.92 26.65 0.60
CA LEU A 6 -6.24 25.26 0.36
C LEU A 6 -5.54 24.39 1.42
N LYS A 7 -6.31 23.97 2.43
CA LYS A 7 -5.86 22.99 3.42
C LYS A 7 -5.35 21.74 2.71
N LEU A 8 -4.10 21.34 2.95
CA LEU A 8 -3.55 20.10 2.40
C LEU A 8 -4.34 18.92 2.94
N PRO A 9 -4.65 17.90 2.10
CA PRO A 9 -5.37 16.71 2.55
C PRO A 9 -4.55 15.95 3.57
N THR A 10 -5.17 15.44 4.62
CA THR A 10 -4.54 14.57 5.60
C THR A 10 -4.40 13.14 5.07
N ILE A 11 -3.36 12.41 5.49
CA ILE A 11 -3.05 11.06 4.97
C ILE A 11 -2.88 10.07 6.11
N SER A 12 -3.58 8.94 6.04
CA SER A 12 -3.34 7.78 6.89
C SER A 12 -2.61 6.71 6.08
N ALA A 13 -1.35 6.43 6.44
CA ALA A 13 -0.56 5.36 5.85
C ALA A 13 -0.82 4.05 6.59
N VAL A 14 -1.57 3.13 6.00
CA VAL A 14 -1.85 1.79 6.51
C VAL A 14 -0.81 0.83 5.95
N VAL A 15 0.10 0.37 6.80
CA VAL A 15 1.25 -0.47 6.43
C VAL A 15 0.99 -1.91 6.83
N ALA A 16 0.76 -2.79 5.84
CA ALA A 16 0.57 -4.21 6.08
C ALA A 16 1.89 -4.90 6.40
N THR A 17 1.93 -5.71 7.47
CA THR A 17 3.10 -6.50 7.84
C THR A 17 2.69 -7.88 8.36
N TYR A 18 3.60 -8.85 8.23
CA TYR A 18 3.54 -10.16 8.88
C TYR A 18 4.94 -10.77 8.93
N ASN A 19 5.51 -10.92 10.13
CA ASN A 19 6.86 -11.47 10.35
C ASN A 19 7.92 -10.84 9.43
N ARG A 20 7.95 -9.49 9.41
CA ARG A 20 8.81 -8.67 8.57
C ARG A 20 9.38 -7.46 9.33
N ALA A 21 9.76 -7.66 10.58
CA ALA A 21 10.22 -6.58 11.46
C ALA A 21 11.34 -5.73 10.87
N ASP A 22 12.38 -6.35 10.25
CA ASP A 22 13.50 -5.62 9.65
C ASP A 22 13.09 -4.75 8.45
N TYR A 23 12.14 -5.23 7.63
CA TYR A 23 11.59 -4.44 6.52
C TYR A 23 10.73 -3.29 7.05
N LEU A 24 9.90 -3.57 8.05
CA LEU A 24 9.05 -2.58 8.70
C LEU A 24 9.88 -1.45 9.32
N ARG A 25 10.99 -1.76 10.00
CA ARG A 25 11.92 -0.76 10.55
C ARG A 25 12.35 0.26 9.50
N ILE A 26 12.78 -0.22 8.33
CA ILE A 26 13.21 0.62 7.20
C ILE A 26 12.03 1.44 6.66
N SER A 27 10.86 0.81 6.52
CA SER A 27 9.64 1.47 6.04
C SER A 27 9.21 2.60 6.96
N LEU A 28 9.16 2.37 8.29
CA LEU A 28 8.79 3.36 9.29
C LEU A 28 9.78 4.53 9.31
N ALA A 29 11.09 4.27 9.22
CA ALA A 29 12.10 5.32 9.14
C ALA A 29 11.91 6.22 7.90
N CYS A 30 11.59 5.64 6.74
CA CYS A 30 11.34 6.40 5.52
C CYS A 30 9.96 7.10 5.51
N LEU A 31 8.95 6.53 6.19
CA LEU A 31 7.66 7.20 6.40
C LEU A 31 7.79 8.39 7.33
N ALA A 32 8.55 8.26 8.43
CA ALA A 32 8.77 9.36 9.37
C ALA A 32 9.53 10.53 8.73
N ALA A 33 10.35 10.27 7.71
CA ALA A 33 11.15 11.27 7.00
C ALA A 33 10.51 11.77 5.70
N GLN A 34 9.17 11.71 5.58
CA GLN A 34 8.49 12.21 4.38
C GLN A 34 8.52 13.73 4.30
N ASP A 35 8.79 14.26 3.11
CA ASP A 35 8.68 15.68 2.78
C ASP A 35 7.22 16.03 2.50
N TYR A 36 6.45 16.24 3.57
CA TYR A 36 5.04 16.60 3.48
C TYR A 36 4.61 17.53 4.60
N ALA A 37 4.09 18.70 4.24
CA ALA A 37 3.67 19.73 5.19
C ALA A 37 2.25 19.54 5.76
N GLY A 38 1.44 18.62 5.19
CA GLY A 38 0.12 18.28 5.71
C GLY A 38 0.21 17.29 6.88
N GLY A 39 -0.90 17.08 7.57
CA GLY A 39 -0.97 16.08 8.65
C GLY A 39 -0.98 14.64 8.11
N TRP A 40 -0.23 13.75 8.76
CA TRP A 40 -0.34 12.31 8.47
C TRP A 40 -0.12 11.47 9.72
N GLN A 41 -0.58 10.23 9.67
CA GLN A 41 -0.40 9.20 10.68
C GLN A 41 0.04 7.89 10.03
N ILE A 42 0.64 7.01 10.80
CA ILE A 42 1.01 5.65 10.40
C ILE A 42 0.19 4.65 11.20
N ILE A 43 -0.42 3.69 10.52
CA ILE A 43 -1.14 2.59 11.15
C ILE A 43 -0.49 1.28 10.66
N VAL A 44 0.22 0.60 11.54
CA VAL A 44 0.79 -0.71 11.23
C VAL A 44 -0.31 -1.75 11.36
N ALA A 45 -0.71 -2.32 10.23
CA ALA A 45 -1.71 -3.38 10.09
C ALA A 45 -0.98 -4.73 10.10
N ASP A 46 -0.86 -5.33 11.29
CA ASP A 46 -0.06 -6.52 11.57
C ASP A 46 -0.93 -7.78 11.58
N ASP A 47 -0.73 -8.66 10.60
CA ASP A 47 -1.49 -9.91 10.41
C ASP A 47 -1.05 -11.04 11.38
N GLY A 48 -0.69 -10.65 12.62
CA GLY A 48 -0.36 -11.56 13.71
C GLY A 48 1.11 -11.98 13.73
N SER A 49 2.02 -11.01 13.60
CA SER A 49 3.47 -11.27 13.73
C SER A 49 3.83 -11.81 15.11
N THR A 50 4.81 -12.71 15.11
CA THR A 50 5.42 -13.35 16.28
C THR A 50 6.92 -13.10 16.39
N ASP A 51 7.48 -12.35 15.42
CA ASP A 51 8.87 -11.87 15.46
C ASP A 51 8.95 -10.55 16.28
N HIS A 52 10.06 -9.85 16.21
CA HIS A 52 10.27 -8.59 16.92
C HIS A 52 9.56 -7.36 16.30
N THR A 53 8.43 -7.57 15.62
CA THR A 53 7.65 -6.47 14.99
C THR A 53 7.13 -5.48 16.04
N ALA A 54 6.64 -5.95 17.18
CA ALA A 54 6.12 -5.08 18.24
C ALA A 54 7.21 -4.17 18.83
N GLU A 55 8.41 -4.69 19.03
CA GLU A 55 9.58 -3.95 19.51
C GLU A 55 10.01 -2.88 18.51
N VAL A 56 9.99 -3.20 17.20
CA VAL A 56 10.28 -2.24 16.14
C VAL A 56 9.28 -1.08 16.15
N ILE A 57 8.00 -1.36 16.34
CA ILE A 57 6.96 -0.32 16.40
C ILE A 57 7.12 0.53 17.67
N SER A 58 7.42 -0.09 18.80
CA SER A 58 7.69 0.62 20.07
C SER A 58 8.88 1.56 19.95
N ALA A 59 9.98 1.09 19.38
CA ALA A 59 11.16 1.93 19.11
C ALA A 59 10.82 3.09 18.16
N ALA A 60 10.09 2.85 17.08
CA ALA A 60 9.69 3.90 16.14
C ALA A 60 8.82 4.99 16.79
N ARG A 61 7.94 4.63 17.72
CA ARG A 61 7.15 5.62 18.51
C ARG A 61 8.04 6.52 19.35
N SER A 62 9.09 5.96 19.95
CA SER A 62 10.05 6.73 20.75
C SER A 62 10.93 7.62 19.88
N ASP A 63 11.44 7.08 18.76
CA ASP A 63 12.35 7.78 17.84
C ASP A 63 11.65 8.91 17.08
N TYR A 64 10.35 8.77 16.80
CA TYR A 64 9.55 9.70 15.99
C TYR A 64 8.36 10.24 16.80
N SER A 65 8.61 10.76 18.01
CA SER A 65 7.60 11.18 18.99
C SER A 65 6.59 12.22 18.49
N GLY A 66 6.93 12.99 17.44
CA GLY A 66 6.02 13.94 16.78
C GLY A 66 5.06 13.31 15.78
N LEU A 67 5.15 12.01 15.53
CA LEU A 67 4.35 11.29 14.55
C LEU A 67 3.45 10.25 15.24
N GLU A 68 2.16 10.28 14.91
CA GLU A 68 1.23 9.28 15.39
C GLU A 68 1.48 7.93 14.69
N ILE A 69 1.91 6.92 15.46
CA ILE A 69 2.11 5.55 15.00
C ILE A 69 1.22 4.61 15.81
N GLN A 70 0.23 4.03 15.16
CA GLN A 70 -0.67 3.06 15.76
C GLN A 70 -0.27 1.63 15.38
N HIS A 71 -0.50 0.66 16.27
CA HIS A 71 -0.33 -0.78 16.02
C HIS A 71 -1.70 -1.47 16.07
N CYS A 72 -2.09 -2.07 14.98
CA CYS A 72 -3.28 -2.87 14.84
C CYS A 72 -2.85 -4.31 14.65
N TRP A 73 -3.03 -5.15 15.66
CA TRP A 73 -2.61 -6.55 15.68
C TRP A 73 -3.79 -7.47 15.98
N HIS A 74 -3.78 -8.65 15.42
CA HIS A 74 -4.67 -9.76 15.79
C HIS A 74 -3.91 -11.08 15.75
N GLU A 75 -4.40 -12.10 16.44
CA GLU A 75 -3.86 -13.44 16.36
C GLU A 75 -3.90 -13.96 14.91
N HIS A 76 -2.80 -14.53 14.43
CA HIS A 76 -2.70 -15.05 13.08
C HIS A 76 -3.66 -16.23 12.84
N ARG A 77 -4.54 -16.10 11.86
CA ARG A 77 -5.52 -17.13 11.46
C ARG A 77 -5.50 -17.26 9.94
N ASN A 78 -4.42 -17.80 9.37
CA ASN A 78 -4.15 -17.79 7.94
C ASN A 78 -3.92 -16.36 7.39
N TYR A 79 -3.60 -16.24 6.12
CA TYR A 79 -3.36 -14.96 5.47
C TYR A 79 -4.66 -14.17 5.30
N ARG A 80 -4.88 -13.13 6.12
CA ARG A 80 -6.09 -12.31 6.12
C ARG A 80 -5.81 -10.83 5.84
N ARG A 81 -5.01 -10.56 4.80
CA ARG A 81 -4.60 -9.21 4.45
C ARG A 81 -5.78 -8.23 4.28
N ALA A 82 -6.88 -8.64 3.65
CA ALA A 82 -8.07 -7.79 3.50
C ALA A 82 -8.64 -7.38 4.86
N PHE A 83 -8.74 -8.32 5.80
CA PHE A 83 -9.22 -8.08 7.15
C PHE A 83 -8.34 -7.09 7.89
N ILE A 84 -7.02 -7.32 7.96
CA ILE A 84 -6.14 -6.45 8.75
C ILE A 84 -6.01 -5.05 8.14
N LEU A 85 -6.09 -4.90 6.81
CA LEU A 85 -6.17 -3.60 6.16
C LEU A 85 -7.47 -2.86 6.50
N ASN A 86 -8.61 -3.56 6.62
CA ASN A 86 -9.85 -2.97 7.10
C ASN A 86 -9.74 -2.54 8.57
N GLU A 87 -9.14 -3.37 9.44
CA GLU A 87 -8.89 -3.02 10.85
C GLU A 87 -8.02 -1.76 10.98
N GLY A 88 -6.95 -1.67 10.18
CA GLY A 88 -6.14 -0.45 10.10
C GLY A 88 -6.93 0.74 9.57
N SER A 89 -7.77 0.53 8.54
CA SER A 89 -8.56 1.60 7.94
C SER A 89 -9.64 2.17 8.86
N ARG A 90 -10.19 1.38 9.80
CA ARG A 90 -11.12 1.87 10.82
C ARG A 90 -10.49 2.90 11.77
N ARG A 91 -9.15 2.90 11.88
CA ARG A 91 -8.37 3.86 12.68
C ARG A 91 -7.86 5.04 11.86
N ALA A 92 -8.09 5.02 10.54
CA ALA A 92 -7.63 6.05 9.63
C ALA A 92 -8.49 7.31 9.72
N GLY A 93 -7.90 8.43 10.17
CA GLY A 93 -8.56 9.74 10.23
C GLY A 93 -8.28 10.64 9.02
N GLY A 94 -7.33 10.25 8.15
CA GLY A 94 -6.92 11.06 7.01
C GLY A 94 -7.92 11.06 5.85
N ASP A 95 -7.91 12.14 5.06
CA ASP A 95 -8.73 12.28 3.85
C ASP A 95 -8.35 11.23 2.78
N ILE A 96 -7.10 10.77 2.81
CA ILE A 96 -6.56 9.73 1.95
C ILE A 96 -6.10 8.55 2.81
N ILE A 97 -6.55 7.35 2.49
CA ILE A 97 -5.98 6.10 3.03
C ILE A 97 -4.96 5.58 2.02
N LEU A 98 -3.69 5.58 2.41
CA LEU A 98 -2.57 5.04 1.64
C LEU A 98 -2.23 3.64 2.12
N PHE A 99 -2.34 2.64 1.25
CA PHE A 99 -1.98 1.26 1.54
C PHE A 99 -0.56 0.96 1.06
N LEU A 100 0.26 0.44 1.97
CA LEU A 100 1.63 0.01 1.72
C LEU A 100 1.86 -1.41 2.26
N ASP A 101 2.74 -2.18 1.61
CA ASP A 101 3.32 -3.37 2.23
C ASP A 101 4.63 -2.96 2.94
N SER A 102 4.99 -3.58 4.07
CA SER A 102 6.16 -3.22 4.89
C SER A 102 7.50 -3.35 4.14
N ASP A 103 7.54 -4.12 3.05
CA ASP A 103 8.71 -4.26 2.16
C ASP A 103 8.71 -3.28 0.96
N CYS A 104 7.71 -2.38 0.91
CA CYS A 104 7.57 -1.34 -0.11
C CYS A 104 7.95 0.02 0.47
N ILE A 105 9.24 0.34 0.45
CA ILE A 105 9.83 1.51 1.10
C ILE A 105 9.48 2.78 0.34
N PRO A 106 8.84 3.80 0.96
CA PRO A 106 8.39 5.01 0.27
C PRO A 106 9.57 5.89 -0.19
N ALA A 107 9.42 6.52 -1.36
CA ALA A 107 10.27 7.63 -1.77
C ALA A 107 10.01 8.87 -0.89
N PRO A 108 10.96 9.83 -0.78
CA PRO A 108 10.86 10.96 0.16
C PRO A 108 9.63 11.84 -0.04
N ASN A 109 9.12 11.93 -1.26
CA ASN A 109 7.99 12.76 -1.66
C ASN A 109 6.69 11.97 -1.90
N LEU A 110 6.57 10.76 -1.34
CA LEU A 110 5.41 9.90 -1.61
C LEU A 110 4.11 10.56 -1.16
N LEU A 111 4.05 11.04 0.08
CA LEU A 111 2.85 11.68 0.65
C LEU A 111 2.51 12.98 -0.08
N ALA A 112 3.48 13.85 -0.31
CA ALA A 112 3.30 15.08 -1.09
C ALA A 112 2.76 14.79 -2.51
N THR A 113 3.21 13.69 -3.14
CA THR A 113 2.74 13.30 -4.47
C THR A 113 1.28 12.85 -4.46
N TYR A 114 0.85 12.11 -3.44
CA TYR A 114 -0.56 11.74 -3.29
C TYR A 114 -1.42 12.94 -3.00
N ALA A 115 -0.98 13.82 -2.10
CA ALA A 115 -1.67 15.07 -1.76
C ALA A 115 -1.85 15.98 -2.98
N ALA A 116 -0.79 16.18 -3.78
CA ALA A 116 -0.86 16.96 -5.02
C ALA A 116 -1.78 16.34 -6.07
N GLY A 117 -1.99 15.03 -6.02
CA GLY A 117 -2.93 14.29 -6.87
C GLY A 117 -4.36 14.26 -6.34
N PHE A 118 -4.63 14.80 -5.15
CA PHE A 118 -5.93 14.71 -4.48
C PHE A 118 -7.06 15.25 -5.35
N LYS A 119 -8.11 14.45 -5.48
CA LYS A 119 -9.35 14.79 -6.18
C LYS A 119 -10.51 14.09 -5.47
N PRO A 120 -11.69 14.70 -5.39
CA PRO A 120 -12.88 14.01 -4.90
C PRO A 120 -13.16 12.71 -5.65
N ASP A 121 -13.84 11.79 -5.00
CA ASP A 121 -14.33 10.53 -5.58
C ASP A 121 -13.24 9.72 -6.30
N SER A 122 -12.05 9.61 -5.69
CA SER A 122 -10.88 9.08 -6.38
C SER A 122 -10.20 7.92 -5.66
N PHE A 123 -9.53 7.11 -6.48
CA PHE A 123 -8.50 6.17 -6.04
C PHE A 123 -7.21 6.35 -6.86
N TYR A 124 -6.08 6.05 -6.25
CA TYR A 124 -4.77 6.43 -6.76
C TYR A 124 -3.92 5.20 -7.02
N LEU A 125 -3.22 5.22 -8.12
CA LEU A 125 -2.39 4.12 -8.61
C LEU A 125 -0.93 4.49 -8.45
N GLY A 126 -0.27 4.02 -7.40
CA GLY A 126 1.15 4.22 -7.16
C GLY A 126 2.04 3.26 -7.97
N GLY A 127 3.34 3.52 -7.94
CA GLY A 127 4.37 2.74 -8.62
C GLY A 127 5.23 1.94 -7.65
N VAL A 128 5.34 0.64 -7.87
CA VAL A 128 6.24 -0.25 -7.13
C VAL A 128 7.46 -0.55 -7.97
N TYR A 129 8.63 -0.08 -7.52
CA TYR A 129 9.93 -0.24 -8.17
C TYR A 129 10.73 -1.30 -7.44
N TYR A 130 10.90 -2.46 -8.05
CA TYR A 130 11.63 -3.56 -7.44
C TYR A 130 13.12 -3.27 -7.45
N LEU A 131 13.75 -3.35 -6.28
CA LEU A 131 15.19 -3.24 -6.14
C LEU A 131 15.89 -4.53 -6.58
N SER A 132 17.18 -4.41 -6.89
CA SER A 132 18.05 -5.56 -7.13
C SER A 132 18.27 -6.34 -5.82
N GLN A 133 18.52 -7.63 -5.94
CA GLN A 133 18.79 -8.48 -4.77
C GLN A 133 20.04 -8.02 -4.00
N PRO A 134 21.20 -7.73 -4.65
CA PRO A 134 22.40 -7.30 -3.91
C PRO A 134 22.17 -6.02 -3.09
N LEU A 135 21.47 -5.01 -3.65
CA LEU A 135 21.19 -3.79 -2.89
C LEU A 135 20.25 -4.07 -1.71
N SER A 136 19.21 -4.88 -1.90
CA SER A 136 18.27 -5.21 -0.84
C SER A 136 18.93 -5.94 0.32
N GLU A 137 19.80 -6.92 0.02
CA GLU A 137 20.56 -7.67 1.01
C GLU A 137 21.53 -6.75 1.78
N ALA A 138 22.27 -5.87 1.08
CA ALA A 138 23.16 -4.92 1.71
C ALA A 138 22.41 -3.95 2.66
N ILE A 139 21.20 -3.51 2.29
CA ILE A 139 20.36 -2.66 3.14
C ILE A 139 19.94 -3.42 4.40
N LEU A 140 19.47 -4.65 4.28
CA LEU A 140 19.01 -5.46 5.41
C LEU A 140 20.16 -5.86 6.35
N GLN A 141 21.35 -6.15 5.82
CA GLN A 141 22.54 -6.42 6.62
C GLN A 141 22.97 -5.20 7.45
N ASN A 142 22.83 -4.00 6.91
CA ASN A 142 23.22 -2.74 7.56
C ASN A 142 22.01 -1.99 8.19
N ARG A 143 20.92 -2.67 8.53
CA ARG A 143 19.68 -2.06 9.00
C ARG A 143 19.80 -1.28 10.31
N GLN A 144 20.80 -1.59 11.14
CA GLN A 144 21.05 -0.87 12.40
C GLN A 144 21.66 0.52 12.18
N SER A 145 22.43 0.70 11.11
CA SER A 145 23.02 1.97 10.68
C SER A 145 22.32 2.54 9.45
N PHE A 146 21.01 2.27 9.31
CA PHE A 146 20.23 2.67 8.16
C PHE A 146 20.12 4.21 8.06
N SER A 147 20.41 4.74 6.88
CA SER A 147 20.23 6.15 6.53
C SER A 147 19.24 6.28 5.38
N GLN A 148 18.15 6.99 5.60
CA GLN A 148 17.11 7.24 4.61
C GLN A 148 17.68 7.96 3.37
N GLN A 149 18.52 8.98 3.57
CA GLN A 149 19.12 9.77 2.49
C GLN A 149 20.00 8.89 1.59
N GLN A 150 20.86 8.06 2.20
CA GLN A 150 21.71 7.13 1.45
C GLN A 150 20.88 6.06 0.72
N PHE A 151 19.83 5.57 1.36
CA PHE A 151 18.91 4.64 0.75
C PHE A 151 18.26 5.25 -0.50
N TRP A 152 17.66 6.42 -0.37
CA TRP A 152 16.98 7.08 -1.48
C TRP A 152 17.93 7.42 -2.64
N ALA A 153 19.12 7.90 -2.34
CA ALA A 153 20.16 8.15 -3.34
C ALA A 153 20.52 6.89 -4.14
N LYS A 154 20.67 5.74 -3.45
CA LYS A 154 20.94 4.45 -4.11
C LYS A 154 19.72 3.90 -4.85
N ALA A 155 18.53 3.93 -4.24
CA ALA A 155 17.31 3.38 -4.82
C ALA A 155 16.85 4.12 -6.08
N ALA A 156 17.17 5.41 -6.21
CA ALA A 156 16.85 6.20 -7.40
C ALA A 156 17.70 5.82 -8.63
N GLN A 157 18.84 5.16 -8.46
CA GLN A 157 19.74 4.79 -9.55
C GLN A 157 19.19 3.57 -10.32
N SER A 158 19.15 3.67 -11.64
CA SER A 158 18.55 2.64 -12.51
C SER A 158 19.25 1.27 -12.40
N GLN A 159 20.57 1.24 -12.17
CA GLN A 159 21.35 0.01 -11.98
C GLN A 159 20.97 -0.77 -10.73
N ASN A 160 20.44 -0.09 -9.73
CA ASN A 160 19.98 -0.67 -8.47
C ASN A 160 18.53 -1.20 -8.53
N LEU A 161 17.84 -0.96 -9.65
CA LEU A 161 16.52 -1.52 -9.90
C LEU A 161 16.62 -2.89 -10.57
N LYS A 162 15.71 -3.78 -10.24
CA LYS A 162 15.51 -5.02 -11.00
C LYS A 162 15.19 -4.66 -12.47
N LYS A 163 15.88 -5.32 -13.41
CA LYS A 163 15.71 -5.09 -14.85
C LYS A 163 14.25 -4.98 -15.27
N GLY A 164 13.92 -3.92 -15.97
CA GLY A 164 12.56 -3.66 -16.46
C GLY A 164 11.56 -3.10 -15.44
N SER A 165 11.97 -2.88 -14.18
CA SER A 165 11.07 -2.36 -13.13
C SER A 165 10.54 -0.96 -13.49
N ALA A 166 11.40 -0.02 -13.86
CA ALA A 166 11.01 1.33 -14.28
C ALA A 166 10.13 1.31 -15.54
N ARG A 167 10.54 0.54 -16.59
CA ARG A 167 9.76 0.38 -17.82
C ARG A 167 8.36 -0.17 -17.56
N ARG A 168 8.22 -1.09 -16.59
CA ARG A 168 6.92 -1.66 -16.20
C ARG A 168 5.99 -0.59 -15.62
N ASN A 169 6.49 0.25 -14.71
CA ASN A 169 5.70 1.34 -14.12
C ASN A 169 5.33 2.40 -15.18
N PHE A 170 6.23 2.74 -16.08
CA PHE A 170 5.95 3.62 -17.20
C PHE A 170 4.83 3.06 -18.11
N LYS A 171 4.92 1.78 -18.51
CA LYS A 171 3.87 1.13 -19.30
C LYS A 171 2.53 1.10 -18.57
N ARG A 172 2.52 0.88 -17.24
CA ARG A 172 1.30 0.89 -16.42
C ARG A 172 0.67 2.27 -16.33
N TYR A 173 1.49 3.29 -16.16
CA TYR A 173 1.03 4.68 -16.16
C TYR A 173 0.26 4.99 -17.45
N TRP A 174 0.84 4.73 -18.60
CA TRP A 174 0.19 5.00 -19.89
C TRP A 174 -1.06 4.13 -20.10
N LYS A 175 -1.03 2.86 -19.72
CA LYS A 175 -2.23 2.01 -19.76
C LYS A 175 -3.37 2.57 -18.91
N SER A 176 -3.05 3.08 -17.73
CA SER A 176 -4.04 3.71 -16.86
C SER A 176 -4.59 5.01 -17.46
N ARG A 177 -3.74 5.80 -18.07
CA ARG A 177 -4.15 7.01 -18.81
C ARG A 177 -5.09 6.68 -19.96
N PHE A 178 -4.74 5.68 -20.79
CA PHE A 178 -5.61 5.22 -21.89
C PHE A 178 -6.95 4.67 -21.37
N TYR A 179 -6.96 3.96 -20.25
CA TYR A 179 -8.21 3.52 -19.65
C TYR A 179 -9.12 4.70 -19.28
N ILE A 180 -8.57 5.71 -18.64
CA ILE A 180 -9.34 6.90 -18.22
C ILE A 180 -9.96 7.59 -19.44
N THR A 181 -9.25 7.68 -20.54
CA THR A 181 -9.69 8.36 -21.76
C THR A 181 -10.61 7.47 -22.63
N LEU A 182 -10.22 6.22 -22.86
CA LEU A 182 -10.85 5.34 -23.85
C LEU A 182 -11.58 4.13 -23.25
N LYS A 183 -11.58 3.99 -21.93
CA LYS A 183 -12.14 2.83 -21.19
C LYS A 183 -11.55 1.47 -21.63
N PHE A 184 -10.36 1.49 -22.20
CA PHE A 184 -9.68 0.31 -22.71
C PHE A 184 -8.75 -0.29 -21.65
N ARG A 185 -8.97 -1.55 -21.25
CA ARG A 185 -8.24 -2.32 -20.25
C ARG A 185 -8.16 -1.67 -18.85
N LYS A 186 -8.85 -2.23 -17.89
CA LYS A 186 -8.88 -1.79 -16.49
C LYS A 186 -7.47 -1.55 -15.92
N PRO A 187 -7.23 -0.45 -15.17
CA PRO A 187 -5.94 -0.19 -14.53
C PRO A 187 -5.64 -1.24 -13.47
N LYS A 188 -4.38 -1.44 -13.13
CA LYS A 188 -3.97 -2.39 -12.10
C LYS A 188 -3.66 -1.67 -10.79
N ILE A 189 -4.34 -2.03 -9.70
CA ILE A 189 -3.97 -1.67 -8.33
C ILE A 189 -2.87 -2.64 -7.84
N TRP A 190 -1.94 -2.11 -7.05
CA TRP A 190 -0.91 -2.85 -6.35
C TRP A 190 -1.01 -2.53 -4.87
N GLY A 191 -1.30 -3.53 -4.05
CA GLY A 191 -1.45 -3.37 -2.61
C GLY A 191 -0.24 -2.77 -1.90
N GLY A 192 0.95 -2.99 -2.45
CA GLY A 192 2.18 -2.40 -1.91
C GLY A 192 2.36 -0.90 -2.17
N ASN A 193 1.49 -0.26 -2.97
CA ASN A 193 1.44 1.19 -3.14
C ASN A 193 0.17 1.60 -3.90
N CYS A 194 -0.88 1.86 -3.18
CA CYS A 194 -2.12 2.45 -3.71
C CYS A 194 -2.83 3.26 -2.65
N ALA A 195 -3.70 4.17 -3.06
CA ALA A 195 -4.50 4.93 -2.12
C ALA A 195 -5.95 5.09 -2.60
N VAL A 196 -6.83 5.39 -1.66
CA VAL A 196 -8.25 5.67 -1.93
C VAL A 196 -8.67 6.83 -1.03
N ASN A 197 -9.54 7.71 -1.48
CA ASN A 197 -10.18 8.68 -0.59
C ASN A 197 -10.95 7.92 0.50
N ARG A 198 -10.86 8.39 1.73
CA ARG A 198 -11.46 7.69 2.88
C ARG A 198 -12.97 7.52 2.72
N ASP A 199 -13.68 8.56 2.33
CA ASP A 199 -15.13 8.53 2.06
C ASP A 199 -15.52 7.51 0.98
N VAL A 200 -14.72 7.43 -0.09
CA VAL A 200 -14.91 6.41 -1.15
C VAL A 200 -14.68 5.00 -0.60
N PHE A 201 -13.63 4.81 0.19
CA PHE A 201 -13.32 3.50 0.79
C PHE A 201 -14.41 3.03 1.75
N GLU A 202 -14.92 3.94 2.57
CA GLU A 202 -16.04 3.69 3.49
C GLU A 202 -17.35 3.40 2.73
N THR A 203 -17.63 4.15 1.66
CA THR A 203 -18.84 3.97 0.83
C THR A 203 -18.89 2.60 0.18
N ILE A 204 -17.76 2.09 -0.34
CA ILE A 204 -17.70 0.75 -0.94
C ILE A 204 -17.54 -0.37 0.11
N ASN A 205 -17.55 -0.03 1.39
CA ASN A 205 -17.37 -0.92 2.54
C ASN A 205 -15.98 -1.58 2.64
N GLY A 206 -14.93 -0.90 2.17
CA GLY A 206 -13.55 -1.34 2.31
C GLY A 206 -13.15 -2.51 1.41
N TYR A 207 -12.17 -3.30 1.86
CA TYR A 207 -11.80 -4.57 1.23
C TYR A 207 -12.85 -5.65 1.55
N ASP A 208 -13.11 -6.55 0.62
CA ASP A 208 -13.94 -7.74 0.88
C ASP A 208 -13.09 -8.79 1.61
N GLU A 209 -13.47 -9.11 2.84
CA GLU A 209 -12.76 -10.05 3.71
C GLU A 209 -12.97 -11.52 3.33
N ASN A 210 -13.88 -11.81 2.39
CA ASN A 210 -14.02 -13.14 1.81
C ASN A 210 -12.80 -13.54 0.97
N TYR A 211 -11.89 -12.59 0.66
CA TYR A 211 -10.60 -12.84 0.02
C TYR A 211 -9.53 -13.29 1.02
N ALA A 212 -9.89 -14.13 2.00
CA ALA A 212 -8.94 -14.78 2.89
C ALA A 212 -8.05 -15.77 2.10
N GLY A 213 -6.76 -15.80 2.43
CA GLY A 213 -5.80 -16.79 1.90
C GLY A 213 -5.06 -16.39 0.64
N TYR A 214 -5.60 -15.58 -0.28
CA TYR A 214 -4.88 -15.21 -1.51
C TYR A 214 -5.30 -13.93 -2.19
N ASN A 215 -4.30 -13.33 -2.87
CA ASN A 215 -4.33 -12.66 -4.19
C ASN A 215 -5.72 -12.29 -4.72
N LYS A 216 -5.89 -11.16 -5.25
CA LYS A 216 -7.05 -10.59 -5.91
C LYS A 216 -7.90 -9.66 -5.06
N SER A 217 -7.69 -9.53 -3.74
CA SER A 217 -8.37 -8.50 -2.95
C SER A 217 -8.16 -7.09 -3.54
N ASP A 218 -6.93 -6.77 -4.00
CA ASP A 218 -6.66 -5.51 -4.70
C ASP A 218 -7.36 -5.43 -6.08
N SER A 219 -7.53 -6.58 -6.75
CA SER A 219 -8.21 -6.63 -8.04
C SER A 219 -9.72 -6.51 -7.88
N ASP A 220 -10.27 -7.07 -6.81
CA ASP A 220 -11.66 -6.90 -6.42
C ASP A 220 -11.93 -5.44 -6.05
N LEU A 221 -11.16 -4.87 -5.12
CA LEU A 221 -11.26 -3.46 -4.74
C LEU A 221 -11.29 -2.55 -5.98
N ARG A 222 -10.35 -2.76 -6.93
CA ARG A 222 -10.33 -2.03 -8.20
C ARG A 222 -11.62 -2.21 -9.00
N ASN A 223 -12.13 -3.44 -9.11
CA ASN A 223 -13.34 -3.72 -9.90
C ASN A 223 -14.54 -2.99 -9.31
N ARG A 224 -14.68 -2.99 -7.98
CA ARG A 224 -15.74 -2.28 -7.27
C ARG A 224 -15.62 -0.76 -7.42
N LEU A 225 -14.41 -0.21 -7.28
CA LEU A 225 -14.15 1.21 -7.52
C LEU A 225 -14.49 1.65 -8.94
N ILE A 226 -14.13 0.82 -9.95
CA ILE A 226 -14.48 1.11 -11.34
C ILE A 226 -15.97 1.00 -11.58
N LYS A 227 -16.63 -0.02 -11.04
CA LYS A 227 -18.08 -0.20 -11.17
C LYS A 227 -18.86 0.93 -10.50
N GLY A 228 -18.37 1.44 -9.35
CA GLY A 228 -18.91 2.63 -8.69
C GLY A 228 -18.58 3.95 -9.39
N SER A 229 -17.96 3.91 -10.58
CA SER A 229 -17.60 5.09 -11.37
C SER A 229 -16.60 6.05 -10.71
N TYR A 230 -15.86 5.59 -9.68
CA TYR A 230 -14.83 6.37 -9.03
C TYR A 230 -13.64 6.64 -9.95
N ARG A 231 -13.03 7.79 -9.77
CA ARG A 231 -11.95 8.29 -10.64
C ARG A 231 -10.61 7.59 -10.33
N ALA A 232 -10.02 6.96 -11.32
CA ALA A 232 -8.65 6.48 -11.24
C ALA A 232 -7.64 7.61 -11.47
N VAL A 233 -6.70 7.83 -10.55
CA VAL A 233 -5.63 8.82 -10.68
C VAL A 233 -4.29 8.09 -10.85
N PRO A 234 -3.71 8.05 -12.08
CA PRO A 234 -2.45 7.36 -12.33
C PRO A 234 -1.25 8.18 -11.85
N LEU A 235 -0.53 7.66 -10.85
CA LEU A 235 0.67 8.25 -10.27
C LEU A 235 1.89 7.32 -10.32
N GLN A 236 1.85 6.22 -11.11
CA GLN A 236 2.86 5.15 -11.06
C GLN A 236 4.29 5.61 -11.37
N THR A 237 4.46 6.73 -12.04
CA THR A 237 5.78 7.31 -12.35
C THR A 237 6.24 8.34 -11.33
N LYS A 238 5.33 8.85 -10.48
CA LYS A 238 5.56 9.93 -9.50
C LYS A 238 5.53 9.40 -8.07
N ALA A 239 4.41 8.78 -7.65
CA ALA A 239 4.24 8.18 -6.33
C ALA A 239 4.98 6.83 -6.28
N ARG A 240 6.23 6.84 -5.86
CA ARG A 240 7.13 5.68 -5.93
C ARG A 240 7.32 5.02 -4.58
N THR A 241 7.30 3.68 -4.58
CA THR A 241 7.88 2.86 -3.51
C THR A 241 8.94 1.95 -4.09
N TYR A 242 9.93 1.60 -3.27
CA TYR A 242 11.03 0.71 -3.62
C TYR A 242 10.83 -0.62 -2.88
N HIS A 243 10.49 -1.66 -3.64
CA HIS A 243 10.26 -2.98 -3.07
C HIS A 243 11.59 -3.68 -2.84
N LEU A 244 11.92 -3.95 -1.58
CA LEU A 244 13.09 -4.74 -1.20
C LEU A 244 12.92 -6.18 -1.68
N TYR A 245 14.00 -6.77 -2.18
CA TYR A 245 13.99 -8.17 -2.58
C TYR A 245 13.81 -9.08 -1.37
N HIS A 246 12.98 -10.08 -1.53
CA HIS A 246 12.88 -11.21 -0.64
C HIS A 246 12.54 -12.47 -1.44
N GLN A 247 12.94 -13.61 -0.91
CA GLN A 247 12.48 -14.89 -1.47
C GLN A 247 10.95 -15.00 -1.31
N VAL A 248 10.30 -15.48 -2.36
CA VAL A 248 8.86 -15.79 -2.29
C VAL A 248 8.68 -16.93 -1.29
N GLN A 249 7.97 -16.67 -0.21
CA GLN A 249 7.73 -17.71 0.79
C GLN A 249 6.93 -18.86 0.16
N LYS A 250 7.41 -20.10 0.36
CA LYS A 250 6.82 -21.29 -0.24
C LYS A 250 5.33 -21.52 0.14
N TRP A 251 4.88 -21.01 1.29
CA TRP A 251 3.47 -21.09 1.67
C TRP A 251 2.54 -20.29 0.72
N ARG A 252 3.07 -19.29 -0.02
CA ARG A 252 2.35 -18.65 -1.13
C ARG A 252 2.19 -19.56 -2.34
N THR A 253 2.97 -20.63 -2.42
CA THR A 253 2.96 -21.60 -3.51
C THR A 253 2.35 -22.95 -3.09
N VAL A 254 2.12 -23.17 -1.79
CA VAL A 254 1.29 -24.30 -1.36
C VAL A 254 -0.13 -23.93 -1.77
N PRO A 255 -0.69 -24.63 -2.74
CA PRO A 255 -2.10 -24.55 -2.99
C PRO A 255 -2.76 -25.14 -1.74
N GLN A 256 -3.28 -24.35 -0.84
CA GLN A 256 -4.63 -24.69 -0.45
C GLN A 256 -5.35 -24.58 -1.78
N ILE A 257 -5.57 -25.74 -2.42
CA ILE A 257 -6.29 -25.85 -3.68
C ILE A 257 -7.73 -25.47 -3.37
N ILE A 258 -7.94 -24.18 -3.18
CA ILE A 258 -9.23 -23.60 -3.44
C ILE A 258 -9.31 -23.74 -4.96
N ASP A 259 -10.14 -24.67 -5.41
CA ASP A 259 -10.48 -24.75 -6.83
C ASP A 259 -10.65 -23.32 -7.31
N GLN A 260 -9.89 -22.89 -8.32
CA GLN A 260 -9.95 -21.51 -8.81
C GLN A 260 -11.40 -21.08 -9.06
N ARG A 261 -12.28 -22.04 -9.37
CA ARG A 261 -13.73 -21.86 -9.54
C ARG A 261 -14.44 -21.45 -8.25
N GLU A 262 -13.95 -21.87 -7.08
CA GLU A 262 -14.51 -21.49 -5.77
C GLU A 262 -13.93 -20.18 -5.23
N HIS A 263 -12.86 -19.68 -5.82
CA HIS A 263 -12.27 -18.41 -5.40
C HIS A 263 -13.25 -17.27 -5.73
N PRO A 264 -13.59 -16.39 -4.76
CA PRO A 264 -14.60 -15.33 -4.93
C PRO A 264 -14.41 -14.47 -6.18
N TYR A 265 -13.18 -14.15 -6.54
CA TYR A 265 -12.86 -13.35 -7.72
C TYR A 265 -13.28 -14.00 -9.05
N PHE A 266 -13.22 -15.33 -9.15
CA PHE A 266 -13.60 -16.07 -10.36
C PHE A 266 -15.06 -16.51 -10.32
N LYS A 267 -15.56 -16.80 -9.14
CA LYS A 267 -16.97 -17.16 -8.89
C LYS A 267 -17.90 -15.96 -9.12
N TYR A 268 -17.44 -14.76 -8.75
CA TYR A 268 -18.21 -13.50 -8.90
C TYR A 268 -17.40 -12.48 -9.74
N PRO A 269 -17.34 -12.65 -11.08
CA PRO A 269 -16.52 -11.82 -11.95
C PRO A 269 -17.00 -10.37 -12.04
N ASP A 270 -18.25 -10.11 -11.68
CA ASP A 270 -18.85 -8.78 -11.59
C ASP A 270 -19.32 -8.48 -10.15
N PRO A 271 -18.42 -8.11 -9.24
CA PRO A 271 -18.77 -7.86 -7.84
C PRO A 271 -19.71 -6.66 -7.70
N GLU A 272 -20.53 -6.66 -6.66
CA GLU A 272 -21.28 -5.47 -6.27
C GLU A 272 -20.33 -4.35 -5.84
N VAL A 273 -20.75 -3.07 -5.97
CA VAL A 273 -19.93 -1.91 -5.57
C VAL A 273 -19.61 -1.97 -4.09
N VAL A 274 -20.62 -2.24 -3.27
CA VAL A 274 -20.51 -2.38 -1.81
C VAL A 274 -20.37 -3.85 -1.46
N CYS A 275 -19.25 -4.26 -0.87
CA CYS A 275 -19.09 -5.65 -0.43
C CYS A 275 -19.88 -5.89 0.88
N LYS A 276 -20.41 -7.12 1.03
CA LYS A 276 -21.21 -7.47 2.23
C LYS A 276 -20.34 -7.72 3.45
N ASN A 277 -19.11 -8.22 3.25
CA ASN A 277 -18.19 -8.60 4.31
C ASN A 277 -16.94 -7.69 4.27
N GLY A 278 -17.07 -6.44 4.65
CA GLY A 278 -16.02 -5.43 4.64
C GLY A 278 -15.83 -4.73 5.98
N LEU A 279 -15.69 -3.42 5.96
CA LEU A 279 -15.62 -2.58 7.17
C LEU A 279 -16.83 -2.82 8.09
N ARG A 280 -17.98 -3.05 7.52
CA ARG A 280 -19.21 -3.46 8.20
C ARG A 280 -19.65 -4.82 7.66
N LYS A 281 -20.32 -5.62 8.50
CA LYS A 281 -20.97 -6.87 8.11
C LYS A 281 -22.44 -6.53 7.77
N LEU A 282 -22.78 -6.54 6.47
CA LEU A 282 -24.10 -6.15 5.95
C LEU A 282 -24.98 -7.38 5.67
#